data_bd8ccab80679edc25c1237ead0b15a90
#
_entry.id   bd8ccab80679edc25c1237ead0b15a90
#
_cell.length_a   1.000
_cell.length_b   1.000
_cell.length_c   1.000
_cell.angle_alpha   90.00
_cell.angle_beta   90.00
_cell.angle_gamma   90.00
#
_symmetry.space_group_name_H-M   'P 1'
#
loop_
_entity.id
_entity.type
_entity.pdbx_description
1 polymer ?
#
loop_
_entity_poly.entity_id
_entity_poly.type
_entity_poly.pdbx_seq_one_letter_code
_entity_poly.pdbx_strand_id
1 'polypeptide(L)'
;MPSQKGFIGLKLLESDREIKKLIHEGMAEHINAVIKKNKQRIIGVLKTSVKKWLRVQPEISSLLSKGAFGSLNAQFGLRSNDADEAVRMVISLVSDSLRVKITPMNIKLKGRVEFNFQPTDFSSLL
;
A
#
# COMPACT_ATOMS: atom_id res chain seq x y z
N MET A 1 39.69 -28.36 25.56
CA MET A 1 38.59 -28.45 24.63
C MET A 1 37.30 -29.07 25.15
N PRO A 2 37.16 -29.29 26.42
CA PRO A 2 35.90 -29.87 26.91
C PRO A 2 34.68 -29.02 26.58
N SER A 3 34.83 -27.70 26.56
CA SER A 3 33.77 -26.78 26.18
C SER A 3 33.28 -26.98 24.75
N GLN A 4 34.13 -27.48 23.90
CA GLN A 4 33.73 -27.76 22.52
C GLN A 4 32.92 -29.05 22.40
N LYS A 5 32.95 -29.91 23.36
CA LYS A 5 32.08 -31.09 23.36
C LYS A 5 30.64 -30.69 23.55
N GLY A 6 30.36 -29.70 24.40
CA GLY A 6 29.05 -29.13 24.49
C GLY A 6 28.63 -28.46 23.17
N PHE A 7 29.56 -27.82 22.53
CA PHE A 7 29.39 -27.25 21.20
C PHE A 7 29.14 -28.32 20.15
N ILE A 8 29.89 -29.41 20.26
CA ILE A 8 29.72 -30.56 19.36
C ILE A 8 28.38 -31.22 19.56
N GLY A 9 27.82 -31.15 20.77
CA GLY A 9 26.47 -31.60 21.04
C GLY A 9 25.43 -30.85 20.25
N LEU A 10 25.76 -29.66 19.81
CA LEU A 10 24.95 -28.90 18.90
C LEU A 10 25.27 -29.20 17.44
N LYS A 11 26.19 -30.15 17.24
CA LYS A 11 26.51 -30.55 15.88
C LYS A 11 25.26 -30.93 15.15
N LEU A 12 25.11 -30.34 14.04
CA LEU A 12 23.92 -30.33 13.28
C LEU A 12 23.63 -31.69 12.72
N LEU A 13 22.53 -32.24 13.18
CA LEU A 13 21.92 -33.42 12.56
C LEU A 13 21.30 -33.06 11.22
N GLU A 14 21.20 -31.75 10.98
CA GLU A 14 20.57 -31.20 9.80
C GLU A 14 21.61 -30.62 8.85
N SER A 15 21.36 -30.73 7.56
CA SER A 15 22.22 -30.14 6.54
C SER A 15 22.10 -28.61 6.52
N ASP A 16 23.10 -27.93 5.95
CA ASP A 16 23.05 -26.49 5.75
C ASP A 16 21.78 -26.04 5.04
N ARG A 17 21.32 -26.85 4.10
CA ARG A 17 20.09 -26.58 3.35
C ARG A 17 18.85 -26.60 4.26
N GLU A 18 18.78 -27.56 5.15
CA GLU A 18 17.69 -27.67 6.11
C GLU A 18 17.69 -26.52 7.11
N ILE A 19 18.87 -26.12 7.56
CA ILE A 19 19.06 -25.00 8.47
C ILE A 19 18.60 -23.70 7.80
N LYS A 20 19.02 -23.46 6.57
CA LYS A 20 18.57 -22.30 5.79
C LYS A 20 17.06 -22.28 5.65
N LYS A 21 16.48 -23.44 5.36
CA LYS A 21 15.03 -23.58 5.25
C LYS A 21 14.31 -23.19 6.54
N LEU A 22 14.81 -23.68 7.68
CA LEU A 22 14.24 -23.36 9.00
C LEU A 22 14.36 -21.88 9.33
N ILE A 23 15.50 -21.28 9.01
CA ILE A 23 15.71 -19.84 9.21
C ILE A 23 14.74 -19.04 8.34
N HIS A 24 14.61 -19.40 7.07
CA HIS A 24 13.68 -18.73 6.16
C HIS A 24 12.22 -18.87 6.60
N GLU A 25 11.84 -20.04 7.07
CA GLU A 25 10.49 -20.27 7.60
C GLU A 25 10.22 -19.37 8.81
N GLY A 26 11.16 -19.29 9.74
CA GLY A 26 11.05 -18.43 10.92
C GLY A 26 10.99 -16.95 10.55
N MET A 27 11.81 -16.52 9.61
CA MET A 27 11.80 -15.14 9.12
C MET A 27 10.48 -14.82 8.40
N ALA A 28 10.03 -15.71 7.52
CA ALA A 28 8.78 -15.51 6.80
C ALA A 28 7.59 -15.42 7.75
N GLU A 29 7.53 -16.30 8.74
CA GLU A 29 6.49 -16.31 9.76
C GLU A 29 6.47 -15.00 10.54
N HIS A 30 7.63 -14.53 10.98
CA HIS A 30 7.76 -13.28 11.71
C HIS A 30 7.33 -12.08 10.86
N ILE A 31 7.82 -11.99 9.63
CA ILE A 31 7.49 -10.90 8.71
C ILE A 31 5.99 -10.90 8.41
N ASN A 32 5.42 -12.06 8.14
CA ASN A 32 3.99 -12.19 7.87
C ASN A 32 3.14 -11.76 9.06
N ALA A 33 3.57 -12.10 10.28
CA ALA A 33 2.89 -11.67 11.49
C ALA A 33 2.93 -10.15 11.66
N VAL A 34 4.08 -9.52 11.41
CA VAL A 34 4.24 -8.07 11.49
C VAL A 34 3.37 -7.37 10.43
N ILE A 35 3.36 -7.87 9.21
CA ILE A 35 2.55 -7.31 8.13
C ILE A 35 1.06 -7.43 8.46
N LYS A 36 0.63 -8.60 8.92
CA LYS A 36 -0.76 -8.82 9.31
C LYS A 36 -1.20 -7.87 10.42
N LYS A 37 -0.34 -7.67 11.41
CA LYS A 37 -0.60 -6.76 12.54
C LYS A 37 -0.73 -5.31 12.07
N ASN A 38 0.03 -4.92 11.06
CA ASN A 38 0.09 -3.54 10.56
C ASN A 38 -0.72 -3.32 9.29
N LYS A 39 -1.52 -4.28 8.86
CA LYS A 39 -2.26 -4.22 7.59
C LYS A 39 -3.09 -2.94 7.46
N GLN A 40 -3.85 -2.59 8.48
CA GLN A 40 -4.71 -1.40 8.45
C GLN A 40 -3.89 -0.11 8.38
N ARG A 41 -2.75 -0.08 9.06
CA ARG A 41 -1.83 1.06 8.98
C ARG A 41 -1.24 1.21 7.58
N ILE A 42 -0.85 0.11 6.95
CA ILE A 42 -0.33 0.10 5.59
C ILE A 42 -1.39 0.65 4.62
N ILE A 43 -2.62 0.18 4.72
CA ILE A 43 -3.73 0.66 3.91
C ILE A 43 -3.95 2.15 4.12
N GLY A 44 -3.93 2.62 5.36
CA GLY A 44 -4.08 4.04 5.69
C GLY A 44 -2.99 4.90 5.07
N VAL A 45 -1.75 4.47 5.13
CA VAL A 45 -0.61 5.18 4.52
C VAL A 45 -0.76 5.23 3.00
N LEU A 46 -1.16 4.12 2.37
CA LEU A 46 -1.37 4.07 0.93
C LEU A 46 -2.51 5.01 0.50
N LYS A 47 -3.62 5.02 1.21
CA LYS A 47 -4.74 5.94 0.93
C LYS A 47 -4.31 7.40 1.04
N THR A 48 -3.56 7.75 2.07
CA THR A 48 -3.03 9.10 2.25
C THR A 48 -2.10 9.49 1.11
N SER A 49 -1.24 8.58 0.69
CA SER A 49 -0.32 8.82 -0.43
C SER A 49 -1.06 9.03 -1.74
N VAL A 50 -2.10 8.24 -1.99
CA VAL A 50 -2.96 8.39 -3.17
C VAL A 50 -3.65 9.75 -3.17
N LYS A 51 -4.18 10.18 -2.05
CA LYS A 51 -4.83 11.49 -1.92
C LYS A 51 -3.85 12.63 -2.25
N LYS A 52 -2.63 12.57 -1.74
CA LYS A 52 -1.59 13.56 -2.03
C LYS A 52 -1.21 13.56 -3.49
N TRP A 53 -1.03 12.38 -4.07
CA TRP A 53 -0.67 12.23 -5.47
C TRP A 53 -1.74 12.81 -6.39
N LEU A 54 -3.01 12.52 -6.12
CA LEU A 54 -4.13 13.05 -6.91
C LEU A 54 -4.18 14.57 -6.87
N ARG A 55 -3.95 15.18 -5.72
CA ARG A 55 -4.01 16.65 -5.56
C ARG A 55 -2.98 17.39 -6.38
N VAL A 56 -1.85 16.77 -6.69
CA VAL A 56 -0.78 17.39 -7.48
C VAL A 56 -0.90 17.10 -8.97
N GLN A 57 -1.88 16.31 -9.40
CA GLN A 57 -2.10 16.08 -10.82
C GLN A 57 -2.57 17.36 -11.51
N PRO A 58 -2.07 17.63 -12.74
CA PRO A 58 -2.42 18.87 -13.46
C PRO A 58 -3.93 19.05 -13.64
N GLU A 59 -4.65 17.99 -13.91
CA GLU A 59 -6.10 18.03 -14.12
C GLU A 59 -6.82 18.47 -12.84
N ILE A 60 -6.43 17.93 -11.71
CA ILE A 60 -7.02 18.27 -10.41
C ILE A 60 -6.65 19.70 -10.02
N SER A 61 -5.37 20.06 -10.17
CA SER A 61 -4.91 21.43 -9.92
C SER A 61 -5.64 22.44 -10.80
N SER A 62 -5.89 22.08 -12.06
CA SER A 62 -6.59 22.93 -13.01
C SER A 62 -8.07 23.13 -12.61
N LEU A 63 -8.70 22.10 -12.07
CA LEU A 63 -10.08 22.21 -11.53
C LEU A 63 -10.14 23.11 -10.30
N LEU A 64 -9.08 23.14 -9.51
CA LEU A 64 -8.97 23.95 -8.30
C LEU A 64 -8.48 25.39 -8.58
N SER A 65 -8.06 25.70 -9.79
CA SER A 65 -7.49 27.00 -10.18
C SER A 65 -8.57 28.05 -10.37
N LYS A 66 -9.15 28.52 -9.35
CA LYS A 66 -10.27 29.48 -9.25
C LYS A 66 -10.28 30.57 -10.35
N GLY A 67 -10.87 30.23 -11.51
CA GLY A 67 -11.07 31.18 -12.59
C GLY A 67 -9.83 31.56 -13.40
N ALA A 68 -8.72 30.84 -13.25
CA ALA A 68 -7.55 31.06 -14.06
C ALA A 68 -7.85 30.81 -15.55
N PHE A 69 -7.40 31.70 -16.41
CA PHE A 69 -7.63 31.58 -17.86
C PHE A 69 -7.05 30.26 -18.39
N GLY A 70 -7.88 29.53 -19.13
CA GLY A 70 -7.49 28.23 -19.68
C GLY A 70 -7.56 27.07 -18.70
N SER A 71 -7.94 27.29 -17.44
CA SER A 71 -8.09 26.20 -16.46
C SER A 71 -9.35 25.39 -16.72
N LEU A 72 -9.36 24.13 -16.29
CA LEU A 72 -10.57 23.29 -16.36
C LEU A 72 -11.71 23.87 -15.54
N ASN A 73 -11.39 24.53 -14.45
CA ASN A 73 -12.38 25.22 -13.62
C ASN A 73 -13.14 26.26 -14.47
N ALA A 74 -12.44 27.11 -15.20
CA ALA A 74 -13.03 28.11 -16.06
C ALA A 74 -13.80 27.49 -17.22
N GLN A 75 -13.25 26.44 -17.83
CA GLN A 75 -13.89 25.75 -18.97
C GLN A 75 -15.21 25.11 -18.59
N PHE A 76 -15.31 24.54 -17.39
CA PHE A 76 -16.54 23.91 -16.91
C PHE A 76 -17.49 24.90 -16.23
N GLY A 77 -17.10 26.16 -16.09
CA GLY A 77 -17.92 27.17 -15.43
C GLY A 77 -18.22 26.85 -13.96
N LEU A 78 -17.30 26.18 -13.28
CA LEU A 78 -17.50 25.78 -11.91
C LEU A 78 -17.35 26.96 -10.96
N ARG A 79 -18.20 27.02 -9.96
CA ARG A 79 -18.03 27.93 -8.84
C ARG A 79 -16.91 27.40 -7.93
N SER A 80 -16.22 28.31 -7.23
CA SER A 80 -15.09 27.95 -6.38
C SER A 80 -15.42 26.84 -5.39
N ASN A 81 -16.56 26.94 -4.71
CA ASN A 81 -16.95 25.97 -3.71
C ASN A 81 -17.36 24.62 -4.32
N ASP A 82 -18.02 24.65 -5.47
CA ASP A 82 -18.44 23.44 -6.17
C ASP A 82 -17.24 22.64 -6.66
N ALA A 83 -16.21 23.32 -7.14
CA ALA A 83 -14.99 22.68 -7.60
C ALA A 83 -14.26 22.00 -6.46
N ASP A 84 -14.10 22.68 -5.32
CA ASP A 84 -13.44 22.12 -4.13
C ASP A 84 -14.18 20.89 -3.62
N GLU A 85 -15.50 20.96 -3.57
CA GLU A 85 -16.34 19.86 -3.10
C GLU A 85 -16.29 18.68 -4.07
N ALA A 86 -16.41 18.93 -5.36
CA ALA A 86 -16.34 17.88 -6.39
C ALA A 86 -14.99 17.19 -6.39
N VAL A 87 -13.89 17.93 -6.29
CA VAL A 87 -12.54 17.38 -6.22
C VAL A 87 -12.36 16.55 -4.96
N ARG A 88 -12.84 17.04 -3.83
CA ARG A 88 -12.77 16.31 -2.57
C ARG A 88 -13.53 14.99 -2.65
N MET A 89 -14.70 15.00 -3.26
CA MET A 89 -15.52 13.80 -3.48
C MET A 89 -14.80 12.80 -4.38
N VAL A 90 -14.22 13.24 -5.49
CA VAL A 90 -13.47 12.37 -6.41
C VAL A 90 -12.28 11.75 -5.71
N ILE A 91 -11.48 12.57 -5.01
CA ILE A 91 -10.30 12.08 -4.27
C ILE A 91 -10.72 11.05 -3.22
N SER A 92 -11.78 11.32 -2.49
CA SER A 92 -12.30 10.41 -1.48
C SER A 92 -12.75 9.08 -2.10
N LEU A 93 -13.52 9.13 -3.17
CA LEU A 93 -13.99 7.92 -3.86
C LEU A 93 -12.84 7.10 -4.43
N VAL A 94 -11.88 7.73 -5.06
CA VAL A 94 -10.71 7.03 -5.60
C VAL A 94 -9.92 6.38 -4.46
N SER A 95 -9.66 7.10 -3.38
CA SER A 95 -8.89 6.54 -2.26
C SER A 95 -9.65 5.41 -1.55
N ASP A 96 -10.97 5.52 -1.44
CA ASP A 96 -11.79 4.49 -0.80
C ASP A 96 -11.98 3.26 -1.70
N SER A 97 -11.78 3.40 -3.01
CA SER A 97 -11.81 2.27 -3.94
C SER A 97 -10.52 1.46 -3.92
N LEU A 98 -9.50 1.91 -3.21
CA LEU A 98 -8.24 1.21 -3.09
C LEU A 98 -8.43 -0.14 -2.38
N ARG A 99 -7.96 -1.19 -3.03
CA ARG A 99 -7.93 -2.54 -2.45
C ARG A 99 -6.50 -3.02 -2.38
N VAL A 100 -6.16 -3.58 -1.24
CA VAL A 100 -4.82 -4.08 -0.97
C VAL A 100 -4.89 -5.57 -0.74
N LYS A 101 -4.12 -6.31 -1.52
CA LYS A 101 -3.97 -7.75 -1.37
C LYS A 101 -2.53 -8.05 -0.98
N ILE A 102 -2.36 -8.74 0.14
CA ILE A 102 -1.06 -9.13 0.63
C ILE A 102 -0.91 -10.63 0.42
N THR A 103 0.09 -11.03 -0.37
CA THR A 103 0.50 -12.42 -0.48
C THR A 103 1.59 -12.67 0.54
N PRO A 104 1.37 -13.57 1.51
CA PRO A 104 2.35 -13.84 2.55
C PRO A 104 3.68 -14.32 1.98
N MET A 105 4.76 -14.05 2.70
CA MET A 105 6.06 -14.57 2.35
C MET A 105 6.12 -16.09 2.48
N ASN A 106 6.74 -16.72 1.49
CA ASN A 106 7.03 -18.14 1.50
C ASN A 106 8.44 -18.41 2.06
N ILE A 107 8.83 -19.69 2.07
CA ILE A 107 10.14 -20.12 2.57
C ILE A 107 11.32 -19.55 1.76
N LYS A 108 11.06 -19.06 0.55
CA LYS A 108 12.07 -18.38 -0.29
C LYS A 108 12.13 -16.89 -0.01
N LEU A 109 11.43 -16.42 1.01
CA LEU A 109 11.31 -15.00 1.39
C LEU A 109 10.74 -14.14 0.25
N LYS A 110 9.83 -14.71 -0.51
CA LYS A 110 9.11 -14.01 -1.56
C LYS A 110 7.67 -13.79 -1.14
N GLY A 111 7.28 -12.55 -1.12
CA GLY A 111 5.92 -12.12 -0.86
C GLY A 111 5.54 -11.01 -1.82
N ARG A 112 4.30 -10.56 -1.75
CA ARG A 112 3.79 -9.54 -2.63
C ARG A 112 2.75 -8.69 -1.94
N VAL A 113 2.82 -7.39 -2.17
CA VAL A 113 1.75 -6.45 -1.84
C VAL A 113 1.23 -5.90 -3.16
N GLU A 114 -0.03 -6.17 -3.44
CA GLU A 114 -0.72 -5.66 -4.61
C GLU A 114 -1.77 -4.65 -4.18
N PHE A 115 -1.87 -3.57 -4.92
CA PHE A 115 -2.96 -2.64 -4.72
C PHE A 115 -3.59 -2.29 -6.06
N ASN A 116 -4.90 -2.16 -6.05
CA ASN A 116 -5.66 -1.75 -7.23
C ASN A 116 -6.85 -0.90 -6.79
N PHE A 117 -7.46 -0.25 -7.76
CA PHE A 117 -8.67 0.53 -7.54
C PHE A 117 -9.85 -0.22 -8.12
N GLN A 118 -10.89 -0.40 -7.31
CA GLN A 118 -12.14 -1.01 -7.77
C GLN A 118 -13.19 0.09 -7.88
N PRO A 119 -13.54 0.50 -9.10
CA PRO A 119 -14.45 1.63 -9.31
C PRO A 119 -15.91 1.24 -9.13
N THR A 120 -16.23 0.52 -8.07
CA THR A 120 -17.58 0.00 -7.85
C THR A 120 -18.63 1.09 -7.60
N ASP A 121 -18.20 2.23 -7.05
CA ASP A 121 -19.12 3.27 -6.62
C ASP A 121 -18.96 4.58 -7.39
N PHE A 122 -18.26 4.56 -8.51
CA PHE A 122 -18.07 5.75 -9.33
C PHE A 122 -19.35 6.22 -9.99
N SER A 123 -20.37 5.36 -10.06
CA SER A 123 -21.69 5.74 -10.55
C SER A 123 -22.33 6.84 -9.72
N SER A 124 -21.96 6.99 -8.46
CA SER A 124 -22.47 8.07 -7.61
C SER A 124 -21.96 9.45 -8.02
N LEU A 125 -20.94 9.51 -8.89
CA LEU A 125 -20.42 10.75 -9.46
C LEU A 125 -21.24 11.24 -10.65
N LEU A 126 -22.05 10.38 -11.21
CA LEU A 126 -22.91 10.70 -12.33
C LEU A 126 -24.25 11.20 -11.80
#